data_9522e3c31eaa717d07353408646c1f26
#
_entry.id   9522e3c31eaa717d07353408646c1f26
#
_cell.length_a   1.000
_cell.length_b   1.000
_cell.length_c   1.000
_cell.angle_alpha   90.00
_cell.angle_beta   90.00
_cell.angle_gamma   90.00
#
_symmetry.space_group_name_H-M   'P 1'
#
loop_
_entity.id
_entity.type
_entity.pdbx_description
1 polymer ?
#
loop_
_entity_poly.entity_id
_entity_poly.type
_entity_poly.pdbx_seq_one_letter_code
_entity_poly.pdbx_strand_id
1 'polypeptide(L)'
;ETFVLFGASELMSTGLRTKTLDAAVICADGAGTVIVRTPDLVQGLGGRMSGLVSTTPYPEVIKKIEEAGGIVIDKETAKLDVLSGLARAKTEGWTKTAVTIAGFQHELAEEIRTKYPNALIIAVHTSGVKSAENAERLVAASDLVFACASKYVRAAVSKALVQGGVGVPVYAVSQAGKRLIMERLSETDQQILVKNTKLPVEDMSKQPEPLV
;
A
#
# COMPACT_ATOMS: atom_id res chain seq x y z
N GLU A 1 7.84 -6.31 -14.60
CA GLU A 1 6.70 -5.82 -15.41
C GLU A 1 5.83 -4.87 -14.58
N THR A 2 5.35 -3.81 -15.23
CA THR A 2 4.37 -2.87 -14.64
C THR A 2 2.98 -3.29 -15.08
N PHE A 3 2.09 -3.60 -14.14
CA PHE A 3 0.72 -4.04 -14.46
C PHE A 3 -0.22 -2.86 -14.65
N VAL A 4 -0.10 -1.84 -13.80
CA VAL A 4 -0.89 -0.62 -13.85
C VAL A 4 -0.02 0.60 -13.56
N LEU A 5 -0.52 1.81 -13.84
CA LEU A 5 0.28 3.02 -13.62
C LEU A 5 0.44 3.33 -12.12
N PHE A 6 -0.63 3.19 -11.34
CA PHE A 6 -0.70 3.61 -9.94
C PHE A 6 -1.04 2.46 -8.97
N GLY A 7 -0.55 1.25 -9.19
CA GLY A 7 -0.71 0.18 -8.22
C GLY A 7 0.15 0.38 -6.96
N ALA A 8 -0.19 -0.28 -5.86
CA ALA A 8 0.57 -0.17 -4.62
C ALA A 8 2.00 -0.68 -4.79
N SER A 9 2.19 -1.80 -5.51
CA SER A 9 3.52 -2.35 -5.82
C SER A 9 4.32 -1.42 -6.73
N GLU A 10 3.68 -0.81 -7.73
CA GLU A 10 4.30 0.16 -8.63
C GLU A 10 4.78 1.40 -7.88
N LEU A 11 3.96 1.93 -6.98
CA LEU A 11 4.33 3.08 -6.15
C LEU A 11 5.48 2.74 -5.19
N MET A 12 5.43 1.60 -4.50
CA MET A 12 6.53 1.17 -3.63
C MET A 12 7.80 0.89 -4.44
N SER A 13 7.70 0.25 -5.60
CA SER A 13 8.81 0.00 -6.51
C SER A 13 9.47 1.30 -6.95
N THR A 14 8.69 2.32 -7.30
CA THR A 14 9.18 3.67 -7.58
C THR A 14 9.92 4.24 -6.37
N GLY A 15 9.31 4.24 -5.18
CA GLY A 15 9.94 4.79 -3.98
C GLY A 15 11.28 4.12 -3.62
N LEU A 16 11.41 2.82 -3.85
CA LEU A 16 12.67 2.09 -3.67
C LEU A 16 13.73 2.48 -4.71
N ARG A 17 13.33 2.70 -5.98
CA ARG A 17 14.25 3.18 -7.03
C ARG A 17 14.74 4.60 -6.78
N THR A 18 13.84 5.49 -6.42
CA THR A 18 14.14 6.92 -6.19
C THR A 18 14.80 7.17 -4.83
N LYS A 19 14.93 6.14 -3.98
CA LYS A 19 15.44 6.24 -2.60
C LYS A 19 14.56 7.10 -1.67
N THR A 20 13.34 7.34 -2.04
CA THR A 20 12.30 7.89 -1.15
C THR A 20 11.89 6.88 -0.10
N LEU A 21 12.01 5.59 -0.43
CA LEU A 21 11.86 4.47 0.50
C LEU A 21 13.17 3.69 0.65
N ASP A 22 13.46 3.25 1.87
CA ASP A 22 14.55 2.33 2.20
C ASP A 22 14.06 0.88 2.12
N ALA A 23 12.80 0.64 2.49
CA ALA A 23 12.17 -0.67 2.55
C ALA A 23 10.64 -0.59 2.42
N ALA A 24 10.03 -1.72 2.10
CA ALA A 24 8.59 -1.93 2.16
C ALA A 24 8.28 -3.15 3.05
N VAL A 25 7.34 -3.00 3.98
CA VAL A 25 6.78 -4.09 4.80
C VAL A 25 5.45 -4.48 4.19
N ILE A 26 5.40 -5.69 3.67
CA ILE A 26 4.24 -6.20 2.94
C ILE A 26 3.89 -7.61 3.43
N CYS A 27 2.71 -8.09 3.08
CA CYS A 27 2.32 -9.46 3.33
C CYS A 27 2.50 -10.30 2.05
N ALA A 28 2.94 -11.54 2.16
CA ALA A 28 3.14 -12.48 1.06
C ALA A 28 2.43 -13.79 1.35
N ASP A 29 1.62 -14.29 0.41
CA ASP A 29 1.02 -15.61 0.53
C ASP A 29 2.13 -16.67 0.56
N GLY A 30 2.03 -17.60 1.50
CA GLY A 30 3.06 -18.61 1.75
C GLY A 30 4.27 -18.13 2.56
N ALA A 31 4.35 -16.84 2.96
CA ALA A 31 5.48 -16.31 3.72
C ALA A 31 5.09 -15.37 4.87
N GLY A 32 3.83 -14.90 4.91
CA GLY A 32 3.39 -13.95 5.93
C GLY A 32 3.98 -12.56 5.72
N THR A 33 4.46 -11.91 6.78
CA THR A 33 5.06 -10.59 6.67
C THR A 33 6.49 -10.65 6.14
N VAL A 34 6.76 -9.82 5.14
CA VAL A 34 8.06 -9.75 4.44
C VAL A 34 8.53 -8.30 4.39
N ILE A 35 9.84 -8.09 4.60
CA ILE A 35 10.50 -6.82 4.31
C ILE A 35 11.19 -6.93 2.97
N VAL A 36 10.93 -5.97 2.09
CA VAL A 36 11.49 -5.92 0.73
C VAL A 36 12.23 -4.61 0.53
N ARG A 37 13.40 -4.67 -0.12
CA ARG A 37 14.24 -3.51 -0.42
C ARG A 37 14.54 -3.32 -1.91
N THR A 38 14.16 -4.29 -2.71
CA THR A 38 14.38 -4.24 -4.16
C THR A 38 13.08 -3.99 -4.91
N PRO A 39 13.09 -3.09 -5.91
CA PRO A 39 11.92 -2.78 -6.72
C PRO A 39 11.28 -4.00 -7.37
N ASP A 40 12.09 -4.91 -7.90
CA ASP A 40 11.61 -6.09 -8.62
C ASP A 40 10.90 -7.08 -7.68
N LEU A 41 11.42 -7.25 -6.47
CA LEU A 41 10.82 -8.16 -5.50
C LEU A 41 9.49 -7.60 -4.98
N VAL A 42 9.41 -6.28 -4.66
CA VAL A 42 8.14 -5.68 -4.25
C VAL A 42 7.09 -5.76 -5.36
N GLN A 43 7.51 -5.59 -6.61
CA GLN A 43 6.61 -5.72 -7.77
C GLN A 43 6.16 -7.18 -7.95
N GLY A 44 7.07 -8.13 -7.81
CA GLY A 44 6.77 -9.57 -7.95
C GLY A 44 5.83 -10.09 -6.86
N LEU A 45 6.01 -9.63 -5.65
CA LEU A 45 5.14 -9.98 -4.52
C LEU A 45 3.84 -9.17 -4.52
N GLY A 46 3.94 -7.84 -4.60
CA GLY A 46 2.82 -6.93 -4.43
C GLY A 46 1.78 -7.00 -5.53
N GLY A 47 2.17 -7.35 -6.76
CA GLY A 47 1.24 -7.46 -7.89
C GLY A 47 0.23 -8.61 -7.78
N ARG A 48 0.41 -9.52 -6.81
CA ARG A 48 -0.46 -10.69 -6.60
C ARG A 48 -1.00 -10.78 -5.18
N MET A 49 -0.69 -9.82 -4.34
CA MET A 49 -1.01 -9.87 -2.95
C MET A 49 -2.13 -8.97 -2.60
N SER A 50 -3.02 -9.51 -1.90
CA SER A 50 -4.20 -8.79 -1.58
C SER A 50 -4.84 -9.29 -0.30
N GLY A 51 -4.99 -8.38 0.66
CA GLY A 51 -5.90 -8.51 1.77
C GLY A 51 -5.87 -9.86 2.48
N LEU A 52 -4.68 -10.45 2.61
CA LEU A 52 -4.51 -11.70 3.33
C LEU A 52 -5.01 -11.51 4.76
N VAL A 53 -5.84 -12.44 5.21
CA VAL A 53 -6.29 -12.54 6.61
C VAL A 53 -5.39 -13.51 7.35
N SER A 54 -4.96 -14.56 6.67
CA SER A 54 -4.00 -15.56 7.15
C SER A 54 -3.36 -16.27 5.96
N THR A 55 -2.19 -16.88 6.19
CA THR A 55 -1.54 -17.76 5.23
C THR A 55 -0.79 -18.86 5.99
N THR A 56 -0.40 -19.91 5.29
CA THR A 56 0.44 -20.99 5.83
C THR A 56 1.83 -20.92 5.21
N PRO A 57 2.89 -21.26 5.96
CA PRO A 57 4.25 -21.22 5.43
C PRO A 57 4.44 -22.20 4.28
N TYR A 58 5.01 -21.71 3.18
CA TYR A 58 5.41 -22.51 2.04
C TYR A 58 6.92 -22.39 1.83
N PRO A 59 7.71 -23.40 2.19
CA PRO A 59 9.18 -23.32 2.24
C PRO A 59 9.83 -22.83 0.96
N GLU A 60 9.30 -23.25 -0.20
CA GLU A 60 9.85 -22.82 -1.51
C GLU A 60 9.61 -21.34 -1.80
N VAL A 61 8.46 -20.80 -1.37
CA VAL A 61 8.17 -19.36 -1.49
C VAL A 61 9.08 -18.58 -0.58
N ILE A 62 9.21 -18.98 0.69
CA ILE A 62 10.11 -18.36 1.67
C ILE A 62 11.53 -18.33 1.14
N LYS A 63 12.04 -19.47 0.66
CA LYS A 63 13.39 -19.60 0.08
C LYS A 63 13.59 -18.63 -1.08
N LYS A 64 12.67 -18.59 -2.04
CA LYS A 64 12.76 -17.67 -3.20
C LYS A 64 12.76 -16.20 -2.80
N ILE A 65 11.95 -15.83 -1.81
CA ILE A 65 11.93 -14.46 -1.28
C ILE A 65 13.28 -14.09 -0.67
N GLU A 66 13.88 -14.96 0.12
CA GLU A 66 15.17 -14.73 0.77
C GLU A 66 16.33 -14.72 -0.24
N GLU A 67 16.33 -15.60 -1.23
CA GLU A 67 17.30 -15.62 -2.32
C GLU A 67 17.22 -14.31 -3.14
N ALA A 68 16.05 -13.69 -3.25
CA ALA A 68 15.85 -12.38 -3.88
C ALA A 68 16.15 -11.19 -2.94
N GLY A 69 16.66 -11.43 -1.73
CA GLY A 69 17.04 -10.40 -0.76
C GLY A 69 15.91 -9.88 0.12
N GLY A 70 14.76 -10.55 0.14
CA GLY A 70 13.68 -10.27 1.09
C GLY A 70 13.97 -10.86 2.47
N ILE A 71 13.32 -10.34 3.50
CA ILE A 71 13.39 -10.85 4.87
C ILE A 71 12.01 -11.31 5.29
N VAL A 72 11.84 -12.60 5.51
CA VAL A 72 10.61 -13.19 6.05
C VAL A 72 10.64 -13.09 7.58
N ILE A 73 9.61 -12.50 8.17
CA ILE A 73 9.59 -12.20 9.62
C ILE A 73 9.37 -13.46 10.46
N ASP A 74 8.43 -14.30 10.04
CA ASP A 74 8.10 -15.57 10.73
C ASP A 74 8.00 -16.68 9.71
N LYS A 75 9.05 -17.48 9.58
CA LYS A 75 9.13 -18.58 8.62
C LYS A 75 8.38 -19.82 9.09
N GLU A 76 8.12 -19.94 10.38
CA GLU A 76 7.51 -21.14 10.97
C GLU A 76 6.00 -21.11 10.85
N THR A 77 5.39 -19.94 11.06
CA THR A 77 3.93 -19.80 11.04
C THR A 77 3.41 -18.92 9.91
N ALA A 78 4.28 -18.22 9.19
CA ALA A 78 3.93 -17.22 8.18
C ALA A 78 2.94 -16.16 8.70
N LYS A 79 3.13 -15.71 9.94
CA LYS A 79 2.25 -14.76 10.61
C LYS A 79 2.20 -13.42 9.87
N LEU A 80 1.02 -12.86 9.77
CA LEU A 80 0.80 -11.50 9.27
C LEU A 80 0.98 -10.52 10.44
N ASP A 81 2.19 -9.98 10.59
CA ASP A 81 2.58 -9.10 11.68
C ASP A 81 3.44 -7.94 11.15
N VAL A 82 2.78 -6.94 10.58
CA VAL A 82 3.47 -5.78 9.99
C VAL A 82 4.16 -4.92 11.05
N LEU A 83 3.72 -4.95 12.32
CA LEU A 83 4.39 -4.23 13.41
C LEU A 83 5.77 -4.82 13.70
N SER A 84 5.89 -6.15 13.73
CA SER A 84 7.18 -6.83 13.83
C SER A 84 8.07 -6.54 12.61
N GLY A 85 7.49 -6.46 11.41
CA GLY A 85 8.19 -6.03 10.21
C GLY A 85 8.75 -4.62 10.31
N LEU A 86 7.94 -3.67 10.77
CA LEU A 86 8.38 -2.27 11.00
C LEU A 86 9.43 -2.16 12.11
N ALA A 87 9.27 -2.93 13.20
CA ALA A 87 10.26 -2.98 14.27
C ALA A 87 11.60 -3.49 13.74
N ARG A 88 11.60 -4.55 12.95
CA ARG A 88 12.82 -5.09 12.33
C ARG A 88 13.45 -4.08 11.35
N ALA A 89 12.66 -3.46 10.49
CA ALA A 89 13.15 -2.43 9.57
C ALA A 89 13.83 -1.28 10.31
N LYS A 90 13.23 -0.82 11.43
CA LYS A 90 13.83 0.21 12.29
C LYS A 90 15.15 -0.23 12.91
N THR A 91 15.27 -1.48 13.34
CA THR A 91 16.51 -2.04 13.90
C THR A 91 17.64 -2.09 12.86
N GLU A 92 17.29 -2.34 11.59
CA GLU A 92 18.22 -2.32 10.46
C GLU A 92 18.57 -0.89 10.00
N GLY A 93 18.02 0.15 10.62
CA GLY A 93 18.25 1.54 10.26
C GLY A 93 17.44 2.04 9.05
N TRP A 94 16.46 1.28 8.58
CA TRP A 94 15.61 1.67 7.46
C TRP A 94 14.46 2.54 7.96
N THR A 95 14.65 3.84 7.91
CA THR A 95 13.74 4.82 8.51
C THR A 95 12.62 5.29 7.59
N LYS A 96 12.81 5.15 6.27
CA LYS A 96 11.82 5.50 5.25
C LYS A 96 11.13 4.22 4.77
N THR A 97 10.23 3.70 5.57
CA THR A 97 9.58 2.41 5.29
C THR A 97 8.13 2.60 4.90
N ALA A 98 7.73 2.00 3.76
CA ALA A 98 6.32 1.85 3.42
C ALA A 98 5.74 0.60 4.09
N VAL A 99 4.46 0.61 4.39
CA VAL A 99 3.73 -0.55 4.90
C VAL A 99 2.35 -0.63 4.24
N THR A 100 1.97 -1.83 3.80
CA THR A 100 0.61 -2.07 3.30
C THR A 100 -0.28 -2.63 4.41
N ILE A 101 -1.52 -2.13 4.47
CA ILE A 101 -2.58 -2.61 5.37
C ILE A 101 -3.85 -2.84 4.58
N ALA A 102 -4.68 -3.79 5.01
CA ALA A 102 -5.99 -4.00 4.42
C ALA A 102 -7.03 -3.02 4.99
N GLY A 103 -8.03 -2.69 4.20
CA GLY A 103 -9.03 -1.68 4.55
C GLY A 103 -9.78 -1.93 5.87
N PHE A 104 -9.94 -3.19 6.30
CA PHE A 104 -10.55 -3.52 7.59
C PHE A 104 -9.62 -3.30 8.81
N GLN A 105 -8.35 -2.96 8.58
CA GLN A 105 -7.32 -2.82 9.62
C GLN A 105 -7.11 -1.35 10.04
N HIS A 106 -8.18 -0.55 10.15
CA HIS A 106 -8.08 0.86 10.51
C HIS A 106 -7.44 1.07 11.90
N GLU A 107 -7.69 0.19 12.87
CA GLU A 107 -7.06 0.23 14.20
C GLU A 107 -5.55 -0.02 14.12
N LEU A 108 -5.13 -0.97 13.28
CA LEU A 108 -3.71 -1.23 13.02
C LEU A 108 -3.05 -0.02 12.35
N ALA A 109 -3.75 0.67 11.42
CA ALA A 109 -3.25 1.90 10.81
C ALA A 109 -2.97 2.99 11.85
N GLU A 110 -3.89 3.20 12.79
CA GLU A 110 -3.73 4.15 13.88
C GLU A 110 -2.58 3.77 14.83
N GLU A 111 -2.44 2.48 15.13
CA GLU A 111 -1.34 1.97 15.93
C GLU A 111 0.01 2.19 15.24
N ILE A 112 0.11 1.88 13.93
CA ILE A 112 1.31 2.13 13.14
C ILE A 112 1.63 3.62 13.13
N ARG A 113 0.64 4.48 12.87
CA ARG A 113 0.86 5.94 12.86
C ARG A 113 1.40 6.47 14.18
N THR A 114 0.92 5.91 15.30
CA THR A 114 1.39 6.27 16.65
C THR A 114 2.82 5.81 16.92
N LYS A 115 3.13 4.54 16.60
CA LYS A 115 4.43 3.93 16.92
C LYS A 115 5.53 4.26 15.90
N TYR A 116 5.14 4.47 14.65
CA TYR A 116 6.02 4.71 13.50
C TYR A 116 5.52 5.92 12.69
N PRO A 117 5.61 7.14 13.22
CA PRO A 117 4.99 8.33 12.61
C PRO A 117 5.53 8.65 11.20
N ASN A 118 6.74 8.18 10.88
CA ASN A 118 7.39 8.38 9.58
C ASN A 118 7.12 7.24 8.59
N ALA A 119 6.42 6.17 8.99
CA ALA A 119 6.06 5.10 8.07
C ALA A 119 5.04 5.62 7.05
N LEU A 120 5.25 5.25 5.78
CA LEU A 120 4.31 5.55 4.70
C LEU A 120 3.26 4.44 4.65
N ILE A 121 2.05 4.72 5.13
CA ILE A 121 0.96 3.75 5.25
C ILE A 121 0.13 3.76 3.97
N ILE A 122 0.03 2.59 3.34
CA ILE A 122 -0.73 2.36 2.10
C ILE A 122 -1.90 1.43 2.41
N ALA A 123 -3.11 1.97 2.41
CA ALA A 123 -4.33 1.19 2.58
C ALA A 123 -4.80 0.60 1.26
N VAL A 124 -4.88 -0.74 1.21
CA VAL A 124 -5.29 -1.53 0.06
C VAL A 124 -6.50 -2.39 0.40
N HIS A 125 -7.15 -3.00 -0.61
CA HIS A 125 -8.31 -3.90 -0.39
C HIS A 125 -9.40 -3.31 0.49
N THR A 126 -9.77 -2.07 0.20
CA THR A 126 -10.70 -1.29 1.00
C THR A 126 -12.18 -1.64 0.75
N SER A 127 -12.48 -2.54 -0.18
CA SER A 127 -13.87 -2.98 -0.44
C SER A 127 -14.59 -3.52 0.80
N GLY A 128 -13.83 -4.06 1.78
CA GLY A 128 -14.36 -4.60 3.02
C GLY A 128 -14.56 -3.58 4.16
N VAL A 129 -14.37 -2.29 3.93
CA VAL A 129 -14.63 -1.23 4.92
C VAL A 129 -16.13 -1.13 5.18
N LYS A 130 -16.56 -1.33 6.43
CA LYS A 130 -17.95 -1.56 6.79
C LYS A 130 -18.76 -0.30 7.14
N SER A 131 -18.10 0.82 7.42
CA SER A 131 -18.78 2.06 7.85
C SER A 131 -18.02 3.31 7.43
N ALA A 132 -18.72 4.45 7.41
CA ALA A 132 -18.12 5.75 7.18
C ALA A 132 -17.06 6.09 8.24
N GLU A 133 -17.34 5.79 9.51
CA GLU A 133 -16.42 6.01 10.63
C GLU A 133 -15.11 5.25 10.42
N ASN A 134 -15.18 3.95 10.08
CA ASN A 134 -13.98 3.15 9.83
C ASN A 134 -13.18 3.66 8.62
N ALA A 135 -13.88 4.14 7.57
CA ALA A 135 -13.24 4.76 6.42
C ALA A 135 -12.51 6.06 6.79
N GLU A 136 -13.13 6.91 7.57
CA GLU A 136 -12.53 8.17 8.04
C GLU A 136 -11.29 7.91 8.90
N ARG A 137 -11.34 6.95 9.83
CA ARG A 137 -10.20 6.54 10.67
C ARG A 137 -9.06 5.99 9.81
N LEU A 138 -9.38 5.10 8.86
CA LEU A 138 -8.40 4.53 7.93
C LEU A 138 -7.71 5.61 7.11
N VAL A 139 -8.51 6.53 6.52
CA VAL A 139 -8.00 7.64 5.70
C VAL A 139 -7.13 8.58 6.52
N ALA A 140 -7.56 8.93 7.74
CA ALA A 140 -6.82 9.83 8.63
C ALA A 140 -5.44 9.27 9.04
N ALA A 141 -5.33 7.95 9.21
CA ALA A 141 -4.08 7.28 9.58
C ALA A 141 -3.15 6.98 8.39
N SER A 142 -3.68 6.97 7.15
CA SER A 142 -2.95 6.57 5.95
C SER A 142 -2.24 7.72 5.24
N ASP A 143 -1.38 7.39 4.28
CA ASP A 143 -0.75 8.32 3.33
C ASP A 143 -1.29 8.14 1.92
N LEU A 144 -1.54 6.89 1.54
CA LEU A 144 -2.16 6.49 0.28
C LEU A 144 -3.32 5.55 0.56
N VAL A 145 -4.45 5.77 -0.10
CA VAL A 145 -5.65 4.94 0.06
C VAL A 145 -6.19 4.55 -1.31
N PHE A 146 -6.29 3.26 -1.56
CA PHE A 146 -6.94 2.71 -2.74
C PHE A 146 -8.44 2.58 -2.46
N ALA A 147 -9.30 3.20 -3.28
CA ALA A 147 -10.74 3.20 -3.00
C ALA A 147 -11.41 1.86 -3.26
N CYS A 148 -10.87 1.04 -4.16
CA CYS A 148 -11.47 -0.23 -4.54
C CYS A 148 -12.99 -0.09 -4.81
N ALA A 149 -13.82 -1.01 -4.30
CA ALA A 149 -15.27 -0.97 -4.40
C ALA A 149 -15.97 -0.41 -3.14
N SER A 150 -15.27 0.43 -2.35
CA SER A 150 -15.84 0.99 -1.12
C SER A 150 -16.43 2.38 -1.32
N LYS A 151 -17.76 2.50 -1.20
CA LYS A 151 -18.45 3.80 -1.19
C LYS A 151 -18.02 4.67 -0.01
N TYR A 152 -17.72 4.07 1.14
CA TYR A 152 -17.32 4.80 2.35
C TYR A 152 -15.94 5.44 2.19
N VAL A 153 -14.98 4.71 1.61
CA VAL A 153 -13.64 5.27 1.34
C VAL A 153 -13.72 6.38 0.31
N ARG A 154 -14.50 6.21 -0.77
CA ARG A 154 -14.71 7.27 -1.78
C ARG A 154 -15.28 8.55 -1.17
N ALA A 155 -16.21 8.44 -0.23
CA ALA A 155 -16.75 9.58 0.50
C ALA A 155 -15.71 10.22 1.44
N ALA A 156 -14.91 9.41 2.14
CA ALA A 156 -13.94 9.89 3.12
C ALA A 156 -12.73 10.64 2.52
N VAL A 157 -12.41 10.41 1.23
CA VAL A 157 -11.22 11.00 0.57
C VAL A 157 -11.46 12.39 -0.05
N SER A 158 -12.53 13.09 0.32
CA SER A 158 -12.87 14.42 -0.22
C SER A 158 -11.80 15.50 0.00
N LYS A 159 -10.87 15.29 0.94
CA LYS A 159 -9.73 16.16 1.23
C LYS A 159 -8.40 15.64 0.64
N ALA A 160 -8.45 14.64 -0.23
CA ALA A 160 -7.24 14.12 -0.87
C ALA A 160 -6.50 15.22 -1.65
N LEU A 161 -5.19 15.12 -1.67
CA LEU A 161 -4.29 16.07 -2.33
C LEU A 161 -4.08 15.74 -3.81
N VAL A 162 -4.09 14.44 -4.14
CA VAL A 162 -3.92 13.91 -5.50
C VAL A 162 -4.75 12.64 -5.64
N GLN A 163 -5.29 12.45 -6.82
CA GLN A 163 -5.93 11.21 -7.26
C GLN A 163 -5.17 10.65 -8.46
N GLY A 164 -4.77 9.38 -8.38
CA GLY A 164 -4.24 8.61 -9.50
C GLY A 164 -5.26 7.61 -10.00
N GLY A 165 -5.61 7.71 -11.28
CA GLY A 165 -6.62 6.85 -11.91
C GLY A 165 -8.06 7.24 -11.59
N VAL A 166 -9.01 6.62 -12.30
CA VAL A 166 -10.46 6.87 -12.14
C VAL A 166 -11.28 5.59 -11.93
N GLY A 167 -10.82 4.43 -12.39
CA GLY A 167 -11.52 3.15 -12.22
C GLY A 167 -11.38 2.60 -10.80
N VAL A 168 -10.16 2.29 -10.40
CA VAL A 168 -9.79 1.96 -9.01
C VAL A 168 -8.78 3.01 -8.55
N PRO A 169 -9.25 4.20 -8.15
CA PRO A 169 -8.35 5.30 -7.87
C PRO A 169 -7.56 5.09 -6.59
N VAL A 170 -6.31 5.59 -6.61
CA VAL A 170 -5.50 5.81 -5.41
C VAL A 170 -5.53 7.28 -5.04
N TYR A 171 -5.70 7.55 -3.78
CA TYR A 171 -5.73 8.89 -3.21
C TYR A 171 -4.53 9.13 -2.31
N ALA A 172 -3.77 10.19 -2.59
CA ALA A 172 -2.79 10.70 -1.64
C ALA A 172 -3.51 11.61 -0.64
N VAL A 173 -3.51 11.23 0.62
CA VAL A 173 -4.17 11.96 1.71
C VAL A 173 -3.16 12.69 2.60
N SER A 174 -1.87 12.49 2.36
CA SER A 174 -0.75 13.19 3.00
C SER A 174 0.25 13.74 1.98
N GLN A 175 1.15 14.62 2.43
CA GLN A 175 2.24 15.12 1.59
C GLN A 175 3.24 14.02 1.18
N ALA A 176 3.45 13.02 2.05
CA ALA A 176 4.32 11.88 1.74
C ALA A 176 3.70 11.03 0.61
N GLY A 177 2.41 10.73 0.69
CA GLY A 177 1.69 10.02 -0.36
C GLY A 177 1.66 10.80 -1.68
N LYS A 178 1.42 12.14 -1.61
CA LYS A 178 1.49 13.00 -2.79
C LYS A 178 2.85 12.94 -3.46
N ARG A 179 3.93 13.02 -2.69
CA ARG A 179 5.30 12.94 -3.23
C ARG A 179 5.51 11.64 -3.99
N LEU A 180 5.13 10.52 -3.43
CA LEU A 180 5.32 9.21 -4.06
C LEU A 180 4.54 9.08 -5.39
N ILE A 181 3.30 9.60 -5.46
CA ILE A 181 2.56 9.66 -6.73
C ILE A 181 3.28 10.56 -7.75
N MET A 182 3.80 11.71 -7.33
CA MET A 182 4.52 12.63 -8.25
C MET A 182 5.82 12.01 -8.77
N GLU A 183 6.55 11.26 -7.94
CA GLU A 183 7.73 10.50 -8.37
C GLU A 183 7.35 9.44 -9.41
N ARG A 184 6.25 8.71 -9.18
CA ARG A 184 5.74 7.75 -10.15
C ARG A 184 5.37 8.40 -11.48
N LEU A 185 4.77 9.58 -11.46
CA LEU A 185 4.48 10.37 -12.67
C LEU A 185 5.75 10.76 -13.41
N SER A 186 6.85 11.03 -12.70
CA SER A 186 8.13 11.40 -13.30
C SER A 186 8.86 10.23 -13.96
N GLU A 187 8.54 8.99 -13.57
CA GLU A 187 9.17 7.77 -14.14
C GLU A 187 8.41 7.20 -15.34
N THR A 188 7.19 7.64 -15.62
CA THR A 188 6.38 7.04 -16.70
C THR A 188 6.52 7.81 -18.00
N ASP A 189 6.58 7.08 -19.11
CA ASP A 189 6.52 7.63 -20.48
C ASP A 189 5.07 7.77 -21.01
N GLN A 190 4.07 7.42 -20.18
CA GLN A 190 2.68 7.55 -20.58
C GLN A 190 2.22 9.01 -20.60
N GLN A 191 1.33 9.35 -21.53
CA GLN A 191 0.71 10.66 -21.57
C GLN A 191 -0.24 10.85 -20.38
N ILE A 192 -0.06 11.94 -19.64
CA ILE A 192 -0.79 12.23 -18.40
C ILE A 192 -1.38 13.63 -18.49
N LEU A 193 -2.68 13.72 -18.18
CA LEU A 193 -3.33 15.00 -17.94
C LEU A 193 -3.25 15.35 -16.47
N VAL A 194 -2.63 16.50 -16.16
CA VAL A 194 -2.65 17.10 -14.81
C VAL A 194 -3.62 18.26 -14.81
N LYS A 195 -4.65 18.20 -13.95
CA LYS A 195 -5.73 19.17 -13.89
C LYS A 195 -6.04 19.52 -12.43
N ASN A 196 -6.16 20.81 -12.14
CA ASN A 196 -6.72 21.24 -10.86
C ASN A 196 -8.25 21.05 -10.88
N THR A 197 -8.76 20.24 -9.95
CA THR A 197 -10.19 19.92 -9.86
C THR A 197 -10.56 19.53 -8.43
N LYS A 198 -11.87 19.57 -8.13
CA LYS A 198 -12.36 19.01 -6.88
C LYS A 198 -12.28 17.48 -6.91
N LEU A 199 -11.80 16.86 -5.85
CA LEU A 199 -11.73 15.42 -5.69
C LEU A 199 -12.87 14.90 -4.78
N PRO A 200 -13.27 13.63 -4.93
CA PRO A 200 -12.85 12.68 -5.95
C PRO A 200 -13.40 12.99 -7.35
N VAL A 201 -12.64 12.64 -8.40
CA VAL A 201 -13.16 12.57 -9.76
C VAL A 201 -13.60 11.14 -10.00
N GLU A 202 -14.86 10.94 -10.33
CA GLU A 202 -15.46 9.63 -10.55
C GLU A 202 -15.84 9.47 -12.03
N ASP A 203 -15.54 8.30 -12.57
CA ASP A 203 -16.09 7.84 -13.84
C ASP A 203 -16.91 6.58 -13.56
N MET A 204 -18.21 6.78 -13.42
CA MET A 204 -19.15 5.72 -13.03
C MET A 204 -19.16 4.54 -14.02
N SER A 205 -18.76 4.78 -15.28
CA SER A 205 -18.66 3.72 -16.29
C SER A 205 -17.47 2.78 -16.08
N LYS A 206 -16.47 3.20 -15.30
CA LYS A 206 -15.22 2.46 -15.04
C LYS A 206 -15.05 2.00 -13.61
N GLN A 207 -15.95 2.40 -12.73
CA GLN A 207 -15.86 2.03 -11.32
C GLN A 207 -16.56 0.70 -11.07
N PRO A 208 -15.97 -0.17 -10.23
CA PRO A 208 -16.69 -1.34 -9.76
C PRO A 208 -17.86 -0.88 -8.88
N GLU A 209 -18.97 -1.59 -8.93
CA GLU A 209 -20.08 -1.35 -8.03
C GLU A 209 -19.62 -1.56 -6.58
N PRO A 210 -20.00 -0.66 -5.64
CA PRO A 210 -19.67 -0.83 -4.23
C PRO A 210 -20.28 -2.10 -3.66
N LEU A 211 -19.48 -2.91 -2.99
CA LEU A 211 -19.93 -4.14 -2.33
C LEU A 211 -20.63 -3.87 -0.99
N VAL A 212 -20.34 -2.75 -0.35
CA VAL A 212 -20.91 -2.31 0.95
C VAL A 212 -21.07 -0.80 0.96
#